data_44c015a5a7b79d783eb4b23f9388a6c4
#
_entry.id   44c015a5a7b79d783eb4b23f9388a6c4
#
_cell.length_a   1.000
_cell.length_b   1.000
_cell.length_c   1.000
_cell.angle_alpha   90.00
_cell.angle_beta   90.00
_cell.angle_gamma   90.00
#
_symmetry.space_group_name_H-M   'P 1'
#
loop_
_entity.id
_entity.type
_entity.pdbx_description
1 polymer ?
#
loop_
_entity_poly.entity_id
_entity_poly.type
_entity_poly.pdbx_seq_one_letter_code
_entity_poly.pdbx_strand_id
1 'polypeptide(L)'
;MGRGVGCAVIAAVTAALIACGGSSRPQATRPTSPTVMAKDTVRTQPAAAPSDSATRPVATVACDSTHRDSSAVPVKEVAAHENSPRTGRSAKAKAARHPHHHHTGCAPIKVKLVRVWPAAPTPLPGALLPNTRIIAFYGNPLSTRLGVLGRMAPQVMLDSLAKTAERWQLADTTTKVIPALHLIATVAQGHPGADRKHRLRMSDETIERVAQWAQARGWLLFLDIQVGQSTVREELPRLLPFLARPYVHLALDPEFAMPGGEIPGTRIGTLDAADINYAQRTLAKLVTDSGLPPKVLVVHRFTTKMLTGAHQIERDARVQVVIDMDGFGTPQLKRATWHVTVEREPVQYTGFKLFLNPRNDHPLMTPEQVVQLWPSPHYIQYQ
;
A
#
# COMPACT_ATOMS: atom_id res chain seq x y z
N MET A 1 -20.53 -6.65 0.13
CA MET A 1 -20.60 -7.22 -1.24
C MET A 1 -19.81 -6.30 -2.16
N GLY A 2 -18.54 -6.62 -2.39
CA GLY A 2 -17.62 -5.83 -3.23
C GLY A 2 -16.99 -6.74 -4.26
N ARG A 3 -17.66 -6.93 -5.36
CA ARG A 3 -17.11 -7.58 -6.55
C ARG A 3 -17.06 -6.53 -7.65
N GLY A 4 -15.88 -6.05 -8.04
CA GLY A 4 -15.84 -5.23 -9.23
C GLY A 4 -14.58 -4.44 -9.54
N VAL A 5 -13.61 -4.33 -8.65
CA VAL A 5 -12.46 -3.43 -8.88
C VAL A 5 -11.15 -4.19 -9.19
N GLY A 6 -11.07 -5.47 -8.87
CA GLY A 6 -9.84 -6.28 -9.03
C GLY A 6 -9.56 -6.85 -10.41
N CYS A 7 -10.57 -7.00 -11.28
CA CYS A 7 -10.39 -7.72 -12.56
C CYS A 7 -9.63 -6.95 -13.65
N ALA A 8 -9.61 -5.62 -13.65
CA ALA A 8 -9.06 -4.86 -14.78
C ALA A 8 -7.52 -4.82 -14.82
N VAL A 9 -6.84 -4.91 -13.67
CA VAL A 9 -5.37 -4.90 -13.60
C VAL A 9 -4.78 -6.25 -14.03
N ILE A 10 -5.50 -7.30 -13.77
CA ILE A 10 -5.08 -8.68 -13.93
C ILE A 10 -4.96 -9.10 -15.42
N ALA A 11 -5.86 -8.62 -16.27
CA ALA A 11 -5.86 -8.95 -17.70
C ALA A 11 -4.64 -8.39 -18.46
N ALA A 12 -3.98 -7.33 -17.95
CA ALA A 12 -2.85 -6.70 -18.62
C ALA A 12 -1.53 -7.47 -18.48
N VAL A 13 -1.36 -8.25 -17.42
CA VAL A 13 -0.09 -8.97 -17.13
C VAL A 13 0.03 -10.27 -17.95
N THR A 14 -1.08 -10.96 -18.20
CA THR A 14 -1.09 -12.28 -18.85
C THR A 14 -0.76 -12.26 -20.34
N ALA A 15 -0.91 -11.14 -21.05
CA ALA A 15 -0.74 -11.06 -22.51
C ALA A 15 0.69 -10.69 -22.97
N ALA A 16 1.62 -10.39 -22.06
CA ALA A 16 2.91 -9.78 -22.43
C ALA A 16 4.05 -10.77 -22.75
N LEU A 17 3.87 -12.07 -22.59
CA LEU A 17 4.99 -13.04 -22.59
C LEU A 17 5.02 -14.04 -23.76
N ILE A 18 4.21 -13.86 -24.80
CA ILE A 18 4.20 -14.79 -25.97
C ILE A 18 5.25 -14.44 -27.05
N ALA A 19 6.05 -13.39 -26.89
CA ALA A 19 6.87 -12.85 -27.96
C ALA A 19 8.38 -13.18 -27.93
N CYS A 20 8.83 -14.23 -27.26
CA CYS A 20 10.24 -14.65 -27.35
C CYS A 20 10.32 -16.14 -27.68
N GLY A 21 10.23 -16.48 -28.97
CA GLY A 21 10.48 -17.83 -29.47
C GLY A 21 10.35 -17.93 -30.98
N GLY A 22 11.51 -17.94 -31.69
CA GLY A 22 11.81 -18.67 -32.90
C GLY A 22 11.03 -18.40 -34.20
N SER A 23 11.73 -17.82 -35.13
CA SER A 23 11.59 -17.80 -36.57
C SER A 23 11.09 -19.10 -37.18
N SER A 24 9.97 -19.06 -37.92
CA SER A 24 9.78 -19.68 -39.24
C SER A 24 8.41 -19.26 -39.81
N ARG A 25 8.42 -18.66 -40.99
CA ARG A 25 7.22 -18.36 -41.82
C ARG A 25 6.64 -19.68 -42.37
N PRO A 26 5.33 -19.78 -42.48
CA PRO A 26 4.74 -19.84 -43.81
C PRO A 26 3.44 -19.02 -43.97
N GLN A 27 3.07 -18.91 -45.27
CA GLN A 27 2.10 -18.09 -45.97
C GLN A 27 0.66 -18.04 -45.42
N ALA A 28 0.05 -16.91 -45.78
CA ALA A 28 -1.31 -16.49 -45.56
C ALA A 28 -2.39 -17.39 -46.16
N THR A 29 -3.43 -17.63 -45.40
CA THR A 29 -4.80 -17.78 -45.88
C THR A 29 -5.74 -16.98 -44.98
N ARG A 30 -6.56 -16.18 -45.64
CA ARG A 30 -7.57 -15.29 -45.05
C ARG A 30 -8.79 -16.12 -44.64
N PRO A 31 -9.35 -15.94 -43.48
CA PRO A 31 -10.75 -16.27 -43.26
C PRO A 31 -11.59 -15.05 -42.94
N THR A 32 -12.77 -15.14 -43.47
CA THR A 32 -13.97 -14.33 -43.39
C THR A 32 -14.43 -14.02 -41.95
N SER A 33 -14.93 -12.80 -41.78
CA SER A 33 -15.60 -12.30 -40.58
C SER A 33 -16.82 -13.13 -40.16
N PRO A 34 -17.09 -13.27 -38.89
CA PRO A 34 -18.45 -13.48 -38.42
C PRO A 34 -19.03 -12.24 -37.73
N THR A 35 -20.21 -12.04 -38.11
CA THR A 35 -21.35 -11.22 -37.73
C THR A 35 -21.40 -10.81 -36.24
N VAL A 36 -21.63 -9.50 -36.06
CA VAL A 36 -22.05 -8.85 -34.83
C VAL A 36 -23.39 -9.41 -34.37
N MET A 37 -23.44 -9.84 -33.11
CA MET A 37 -24.70 -9.99 -32.37
C MET A 37 -24.73 -9.09 -31.14
N ALA A 38 -25.92 -8.57 -30.92
CA ALA A 38 -26.35 -7.42 -30.18
C ALA A 38 -26.09 -7.44 -28.66
N LYS A 39 -25.83 -6.27 -28.17
CA LYS A 39 -26.33 -5.57 -26.96
C LYS A 39 -27.03 -6.41 -25.90
N ASP A 40 -26.41 -6.42 -24.71
CA ASP A 40 -27.16 -6.41 -23.46
C ASP A 40 -26.71 -5.22 -22.61
N THR A 41 -27.67 -4.33 -22.43
CA THR A 41 -27.57 -3.09 -21.62
C THR A 41 -27.69 -3.50 -20.15
N VAL A 42 -26.59 -3.62 -19.46
CA VAL A 42 -26.60 -3.72 -17.99
C VAL A 42 -26.77 -2.31 -17.41
N ARG A 43 -27.95 -2.10 -16.89
CA ARG A 43 -28.39 -0.92 -16.14
C ARG A 43 -27.57 -0.86 -14.84
N THR A 44 -26.61 0.03 -14.75
CA THR A 44 -25.91 0.37 -13.52
C THR A 44 -26.85 1.08 -12.56
N GLN A 45 -27.19 0.44 -11.45
CA GLN A 45 -27.73 1.11 -10.28
C GLN A 45 -26.59 1.85 -9.55
N PRO A 46 -26.81 3.07 -9.08
CA PRO A 46 -25.83 3.75 -8.25
C PRO A 46 -25.70 3.03 -6.91
N ALA A 47 -24.46 2.74 -6.52
CA ALA A 47 -24.14 2.22 -5.21
C ALA A 47 -24.60 3.22 -4.13
N ALA A 48 -25.40 2.74 -3.20
CA ALA A 48 -25.79 3.47 -2.01
C ALA A 48 -24.56 3.86 -1.21
N ALA A 49 -24.49 5.12 -0.79
CA ALA A 49 -23.49 5.62 0.14
C ALA A 49 -23.56 4.79 1.45
N PRO A 50 -22.41 4.45 2.05
CA PRO A 50 -22.41 3.82 3.36
C PRO A 50 -22.95 4.83 4.38
N SER A 51 -24.02 4.44 5.07
CA SER A 51 -24.55 5.18 6.20
C SER A 51 -23.49 5.25 7.31
N ASP A 52 -23.11 6.46 7.69
CA ASP A 52 -22.36 6.76 8.89
C ASP A 52 -23.17 6.30 10.11
N SER A 53 -22.79 5.19 10.71
CA SER A 53 -23.17 4.89 12.08
C SER A 53 -22.06 4.11 12.76
N ALA A 54 -21.01 4.83 13.14
CA ALA A 54 -20.12 4.44 14.21
C ALA A 54 -19.82 5.69 15.05
N THR A 55 -20.82 6.16 15.76
CA THR A 55 -20.65 7.06 16.91
C THR A 55 -19.88 6.29 17.99
N ARG A 56 -18.59 6.56 18.09
CA ARG A 56 -17.81 6.20 19.27
C ARG A 56 -18.28 7.08 20.44
N PRO A 57 -18.46 6.53 21.64
CA PRO A 57 -18.96 7.29 22.78
C PRO A 57 -18.00 8.45 23.10
N VAL A 58 -18.59 9.63 23.24
CA VAL A 58 -17.93 10.79 23.83
C VAL A 58 -17.79 10.51 25.31
N ALA A 59 -16.58 10.40 25.81
CA ALA A 59 -16.33 10.33 27.25
C ALA A 59 -16.70 11.69 27.86
N THR A 60 -17.82 11.73 28.57
CA THR A 60 -18.19 12.84 29.45
C THR A 60 -17.39 12.72 30.73
N VAL A 61 -16.44 13.61 30.92
CA VAL A 61 -15.79 13.79 32.22
C VAL A 61 -16.69 14.71 33.06
N ALA A 62 -17.29 14.14 34.08
CA ALA A 62 -18.01 14.91 35.08
C ALA A 62 -16.99 15.71 35.92
N CYS A 63 -17.23 17.02 36.09
CA CYS A 63 -16.51 17.83 37.06
C CYS A 63 -16.99 17.43 38.44
N ASP A 64 -16.19 16.67 39.19
CA ASP A 64 -16.42 16.42 40.62
C ASP A 64 -15.55 17.37 41.43
N SER A 65 -16.22 18.13 42.27
CA SER A 65 -15.59 18.95 43.29
C SER A 65 -15.95 18.36 44.65
N THR A 66 -14.91 18.03 45.41
CA THR A 66 -14.82 17.88 46.86
C THR A 66 -14.65 16.48 47.43
N HIS A 67 -13.47 16.33 48.01
CA HIS A 67 -13.10 15.85 49.34
C HIS A 67 -13.56 14.50 49.87
N ARG A 68 -12.50 13.72 50.16
CA ARG A 68 -12.22 12.91 51.37
C ARG A 68 -12.87 11.54 51.57
N ASP A 69 -11.93 10.67 51.67
CA ASP A 69 -11.68 9.60 52.63
C ASP A 69 -12.34 8.21 52.51
N SER A 70 -11.41 7.33 52.33
CA SER A 70 -11.16 6.03 52.98
C SER A 70 -12.08 4.84 52.77
N SER A 71 -11.40 3.79 52.37
CA SER A 71 -11.50 2.38 52.79
C SER A 71 -12.44 1.43 52.06
N ALA A 72 -11.79 0.49 51.40
CA ALA A 72 -11.98 -0.97 51.46
C ALA A 72 -13.27 -1.63 50.90
N VAL A 73 -13.16 -2.27 49.75
CA VAL A 73 -13.28 -3.73 49.39
C VAL A 73 -14.35 -4.58 50.14
N PRO A 74 -14.91 -5.68 49.58
CA PRO A 74 -15.02 -6.26 48.24
C PRO A 74 -16.37 -6.91 47.84
N VAL A 75 -16.49 -7.24 46.53
CA VAL A 75 -17.07 -8.46 45.89
C VAL A 75 -18.43 -9.02 46.39
N LYS A 76 -19.38 -9.15 45.46
CA LYS A 76 -19.93 -10.44 44.98
C LYS A 76 -21.02 -10.29 43.91
N GLU A 77 -20.84 -11.15 42.94
CA GLU A 77 -21.74 -11.63 41.92
C GLU A 77 -23.08 -12.12 42.50
N VAL A 78 -24.21 -12.03 41.73
CA VAL A 78 -25.09 -13.15 41.40
C VAL A 78 -26.31 -12.73 40.54
N ALA A 79 -26.61 -13.58 39.60
CA ALA A 79 -27.53 -13.75 38.53
C ALA A 79 -29.03 -13.41 38.68
N ALA A 80 -29.59 -13.03 37.51
CA ALA A 80 -30.83 -13.43 36.86
C ALA A 80 -32.16 -13.61 37.66
N HIS A 81 -33.24 -13.00 37.19
CA HIS A 81 -34.42 -13.69 36.63
C HIS A 81 -35.51 -12.72 36.12
N GLU A 82 -36.22 -13.20 35.14
CA GLU A 82 -37.37 -12.69 34.40
C GLU A 82 -38.61 -12.33 35.25
N ASN A 83 -39.44 -11.43 34.77
CA ASN A 83 -40.83 -11.59 34.31
C ASN A 83 -41.71 -10.33 34.53
N SER A 84 -42.37 -9.95 33.48
CA SER A 84 -43.54 -9.06 33.37
C SER A 84 -44.81 -9.78 33.90
N PRO A 85 -46.02 -9.23 34.02
CA PRO A 85 -46.62 -7.99 33.49
C PRO A 85 -47.73 -7.26 34.31
N ARG A 86 -48.14 -6.13 33.76
CA ARG A 86 -49.52 -5.54 33.73
C ARG A 86 -50.16 -4.85 34.94
N THR A 87 -50.68 -3.69 34.63
CA THR A 87 -51.96 -3.01 34.78
C THR A 87 -52.01 -1.83 35.76
N GLY A 88 -52.23 -0.64 35.17
CA GLY A 88 -53.40 0.18 35.30
C GLY A 88 -53.55 1.12 36.53
N ARG A 89 -53.54 2.37 36.30
CA ARG A 89 -54.57 3.41 36.62
C ARG A 89 -53.99 4.79 36.87
N SER A 90 -54.57 5.71 36.16
CA SER A 90 -54.47 7.15 36.25
C SER A 90 -54.71 7.71 37.66
N ALA A 91 -53.87 8.66 38.10
CA ALA A 91 -54.22 9.68 39.10
C ALA A 91 -53.49 11.00 38.75
N LYS A 92 -54.29 12.05 38.54
CA LYS A 92 -53.85 13.43 38.38
C LYS A 92 -53.22 13.91 39.70
N ALA A 93 -51.97 14.36 39.69
CA ALA A 93 -51.37 15.14 40.76
C ALA A 93 -50.90 16.50 40.23
N LYS A 94 -51.22 17.53 41.00
CA LYS A 94 -50.96 18.95 40.72
C LYS A 94 -49.47 19.26 40.63
N ALA A 95 -49.13 20.08 39.62
CA ALA A 95 -47.78 20.63 39.45
C ALA A 95 -47.42 21.59 40.60
N ALA A 96 -46.38 21.25 41.33
CA ALA A 96 -45.65 22.19 42.17
C ALA A 96 -44.50 22.78 41.33
N ARG A 97 -44.46 24.10 41.21
CA ARG A 97 -43.38 24.81 40.55
C ARG A 97 -42.11 24.75 41.41
N HIS A 98 -41.08 24.07 40.94
CA HIS A 98 -39.74 24.18 41.50
C HIS A 98 -38.96 25.31 40.80
N PRO A 99 -38.12 26.04 41.54
CA PRO A 99 -37.32 27.12 40.97
C PRO A 99 -36.25 26.52 40.03
N HIS A 100 -36.12 27.11 38.83
CA HIS A 100 -35.09 26.78 37.86
C HIS A 100 -33.74 27.15 38.43
N HIS A 101 -32.94 26.16 38.82
CA HIS A 101 -31.50 26.32 38.95
C HIS A 101 -30.89 26.44 37.54
N HIS A 102 -30.32 27.62 37.25
CA HIS A 102 -29.49 27.79 36.09
C HIS A 102 -28.22 26.92 36.22
N HIS A 103 -28.21 25.76 35.60
CA HIS A 103 -26.96 25.04 35.38
C HIS A 103 -26.14 25.84 34.36
N THR A 104 -25.09 26.48 34.84
CA THR A 104 -24.01 26.98 33.99
C THR A 104 -23.35 25.76 33.36
N GLY A 105 -23.79 25.42 32.16
CA GLY A 105 -23.23 24.30 31.39
C GLY A 105 -21.76 24.60 31.04
N CYS A 106 -20.86 23.78 31.51
CA CYS A 106 -19.50 23.76 31.00
C CYS A 106 -19.53 23.55 29.49
N ALA A 107 -18.96 24.47 28.74
CA ALA A 107 -18.81 24.30 27.30
C ALA A 107 -18.00 23.04 27.01
N PRO A 108 -18.38 22.20 26.05
CA PRO A 108 -17.63 20.99 25.74
C PRO A 108 -16.23 21.34 25.28
N ILE A 109 -15.22 20.85 25.98
CA ILE A 109 -13.83 20.98 25.59
C ILE A 109 -13.66 20.17 24.29
N LYS A 110 -13.45 20.86 23.17
CA LYS A 110 -13.09 20.24 21.91
C LYS A 110 -11.66 19.70 22.04
N VAL A 111 -11.50 18.46 22.47
CA VAL A 111 -10.21 17.78 22.44
C VAL A 111 -9.86 17.55 20.96
N LYS A 112 -8.87 18.29 20.46
CA LYS A 112 -8.28 18.05 19.16
C LYS A 112 -7.49 16.73 19.26
N LEU A 113 -8.03 15.64 18.73
CA LEU A 113 -7.31 14.38 18.63
C LEU A 113 -6.06 14.63 17.77
N VAL A 114 -4.91 14.61 18.42
CA VAL A 114 -3.62 14.66 17.71
C VAL A 114 -3.42 13.28 17.09
N ARG A 115 -3.39 13.23 15.76
CA ARG A 115 -3.01 12.00 15.06
C ARG A 115 -1.53 11.75 15.35
N VAL A 116 -1.23 10.62 15.99
CA VAL A 116 0.15 10.21 16.30
C VAL A 116 0.55 9.11 15.33
N TRP A 117 1.61 9.35 14.56
CA TRP A 117 2.25 8.32 13.76
C TRP A 117 3.24 7.53 14.62
N PRO A 118 3.33 6.19 14.47
CA PRO A 118 4.29 5.41 15.24
C PRO A 118 5.72 5.91 15.07
N ALA A 119 6.45 6.04 16.15
CA ALA A 119 7.86 6.46 16.09
C ALA A 119 8.69 5.42 15.32
N ALA A 120 9.41 5.89 14.31
CA ALA A 120 10.44 5.09 13.66
C ALA A 120 11.67 4.98 14.57
N PRO A 121 12.50 3.93 14.44
CA PRO A 121 13.83 3.90 15.05
C PRO A 121 14.64 5.12 14.62
N THR A 122 15.55 5.58 15.49
CA THR A 122 16.48 6.65 15.14
C THR A 122 17.24 6.27 13.87
N PRO A 123 17.21 7.11 12.81
CA PRO A 123 17.90 6.80 11.57
C PRO A 123 19.41 6.64 11.78
N LEU A 124 19.98 5.57 11.24
CA LEU A 124 21.42 5.36 11.22
C LEU A 124 22.10 6.23 10.15
N PRO A 125 23.41 6.46 10.23
CA PRO A 125 24.16 7.18 9.20
C PRO A 125 23.92 6.58 7.80
N GLY A 126 23.63 7.46 6.82
CA GLY A 126 23.32 7.05 5.45
C GLY A 126 21.88 6.61 5.21
N ALA A 127 21.00 6.61 6.23
CA ALA A 127 19.58 6.39 6.06
C ALA A 127 18.95 7.46 5.14
N LEU A 128 18.09 7.03 4.20
CA LEU A 128 17.42 7.91 3.26
C LEU A 128 16.24 8.63 3.90
N LEU A 129 15.43 7.91 4.66
CA LEU A 129 14.18 8.41 5.25
C LEU A 129 14.41 8.82 6.71
N PRO A 130 13.71 9.84 7.22
CA PRO A 130 12.66 10.63 6.56
C PRO A 130 13.17 11.82 5.72
N ASN A 131 14.46 12.05 5.59
CA ASN A 131 15.05 13.29 5.07
C ASN A 131 14.97 13.42 3.53
N THR A 132 14.52 12.36 2.85
CA THR A 132 14.39 12.36 1.39
C THR A 132 13.01 11.88 0.95
N ARG A 133 12.61 12.30 -0.26
CA ARG A 133 11.48 11.75 -1.00
C ARG A 133 12.00 11.06 -2.23
N ILE A 134 11.65 9.77 -2.40
CA ILE A 134 12.10 8.92 -3.49
C ILE A 134 11.02 8.96 -4.58
N ILE A 135 11.40 9.29 -5.81
CA ILE A 135 10.51 9.30 -6.98
C ILE A 135 10.92 8.17 -7.92
N ALA A 136 10.11 7.14 -8.02
CA ALA A 136 10.44 5.91 -8.73
C ALA A 136 9.62 5.73 -10.02
N PHE A 137 10.28 5.32 -11.11
CA PHE A 137 9.62 4.75 -12.27
C PHE A 137 9.65 3.22 -12.20
N TYR A 138 8.44 2.64 -12.24
CA TYR A 138 8.18 1.22 -12.06
C TYR A 138 8.05 0.49 -13.39
N GLY A 139 8.44 -0.77 -13.42
CA GLY A 139 8.15 -1.66 -14.54
C GLY A 139 9.25 -2.65 -14.86
N ASN A 140 9.30 -3.04 -16.14
CA ASN A 140 10.29 -3.99 -16.64
C ASN A 140 10.72 -3.58 -18.04
N PRO A 141 12.04 -3.45 -18.33
CA PRO A 141 12.55 -2.99 -19.63
C PRO A 141 12.24 -3.93 -20.79
N LEU A 142 11.85 -5.18 -20.50
CA LEU A 142 11.47 -6.18 -21.51
C LEU A 142 9.98 -6.13 -21.87
N SER A 143 9.19 -5.24 -21.26
CA SER A 143 7.75 -5.15 -21.50
C SER A 143 7.22 -3.73 -21.44
N THR A 144 6.60 -3.28 -22.52
CA THR A 144 5.91 -1.99 -22.61
C THR A 144 4.62 -1.93 -21.78
N ARG A 145 4.14 -3.08 -21.28
CA ARG A 145 2.87 -3.21 -20.53
C ARG A 145 3.05 -3.23 -19.03
N LEU A 146 4.26 -3.53 -18.54
CA LEU A 146 4.52 -3.68 -17.10
C LEU A 146 4.87 -2.38 -16.39
N GLY A 147 4.85 -1.25 -17.09
CA GLY A 147 5.09 0.07 -16.50
C GLY A 147 6.01 0.95 -17.31
N VAL A 148 6.34 2.10 -16.74
CA VAL A 148 7.09 3.18 -17.43
C VAL A 148 8.49 2.74 -17.82
N LEU A 149 9.12 1.87 -17.02
CA LEU A 149 10.50 1.43 -17.21
C LEU A 149 10.76 0.78 -18.60
N GLY A 150 9.73 0.14 -19.17
CA GLY A 150 9.83 -0.50 -20.50
C GLY A 150 9.03 0.21 -21.60
N ARG A 151 8.30 1.27 -21.26
CA ARG A 151 7.39 1.93 -22.21
C ARG A 151 8.11 2.82 -23.21
N MET A 152 9.26 3.33 -22.87
CA MET A 152 10.05 4.29 -23.65
C MET A 152 11.46 3.76 -23.88
N ALA A 153 12.17 4.31 -24.88
CA ALA A 153 13.60 4.09 -25.00
C ALA A 153 14.33 4.50 -23.71
N PRO A 154 15.37 3.78 -23.28
CA PRO A 154 15.99 3.98 -21.97
C PRO A 154 16.39 5.42 -21.68
N GLN A 155 17.04 6.11 -22.62
CA GLN A 155 17.46 7.50 -22.40
C GLN A 155 16.27 8.44 -22.21
N VAL A 156 15.20 8.28 -23.00
CA VAL A 156 13.97 9.08 -22.89
C VAL A 156 13.28 8.84 -21.56
N MET A 157 13.25 7.59 -21.10
CA MET A 157 12.71 7.21 -19.82
C MET A 157 13.50 7.86 -18.67
N LEU A 158 14.82 7.80 -18.71
CA LEU A 158 15.70 8.40 -17.70
C LEU A 158 15.54 9.93 -17.64
N ASP A 159 15.49 10.60 -18.79
CA ASP A 159 15.31 12.05 -18.85
C ASP A 159 13.89 12.47 -18.37
N SER A 160 12.89 11.65 -18.66
CA SER A 160 11.53 11.86 -18.15
C SER A 160 11.46 11.71 -16.61
N LEU A 161 12.18 10.75 -16.05
CA LEU A 161 12.27 10.57 -14.60
C LEU A 161 12.96 11.78 -13.93
N ALA A 162 14.06 12.27 -14.50
CA ALA A 162 14.74 13.47 -14.01
C ALA A 162 13.79 14.68 -13.95
N LYS A 163 13.09 14.96 -15.04
CA LYS A 163 12.08 16.03 -15.09
C LYS A 163 10.92 15.83 -14.11
N THR A 164 10.54 14.57 -13.88
CA THR A 164 9.50 14.27 -12.90
C THR A 164 9.99 14.55 -11.48
N ALA A 165 11.22 14.16 -11.15
CA ALA A 165 11.83 14.45 -9.86
C ALA A 165 11.97 15.96 -9.60
N GLU A 166 12.35 16.74 -10.62
CA GLU A 166 12.40 18.21 -10.55
C GLU A 166 11.04 18.81 -10.17
N ARG A 167 9.94 18.35 -10.79
CA ARG A 167 8.59 18.81 -10.44
C ARG A 167 8.23 18.50 -8.99
N TRP A 168 8.64 17.35 -8.48
CA TRP A 168 8.44 17.01 -7.07
C TRP A 168 9.28 17.87 -6.13
N GLN A 169 10.51 18.19 -6.52
CA GLN A 169 11.35 19.11 -5.74
C GLN A 169 10.77 20.52 -5.68
N LEU A 170 10.09 20.98 -6.74
CA LEU A 170 9.39 22.27 -6.75
C LEU A 170 8.12 22.24 -5.89
N ALA A 171 7.41 21.12 -5.83
CA ALA A 171 6.19 20.98 -5.03
C ALA A 171 6.47 20.92 -3.51
N ASP A 172 7.65 20.44 -3.13
CA ASP A 172 8.12 20.42 -1.74
C ASP A 172 9.63 20.72 -1.70
N THR A 173 9.96 21.95 -1.37
CA THR A 173 11.36 22.42 -1.28
C THR A 173 12.03 22.03 0.04
N THR A 174 11.29 21.51 1.02
CA THR A 174 11.80 21.15 2.35
C THR A 174 12.39 19.76 2.41
N THR A 175 12.00 18.88 1.49
CA THR A 175 12.42 17.48 1.44
C THR A 175 13.25 17.24 0.17
N LYS A 176 14.48 16.77 0.31
CA LYS A 176 15.33 16.42 -0.84
C LYS A 176 14.70 15.32 -1.66
N VAL A 177 14.62 15.49 -2.98
CA VAL A 177 14.11 14.49 -3.91
C VAL A 177 15.26 13.66 -4.49
N ILE A 178 15.09 12.33 -4.53
CA ILE A 178 16.02 11.39 -5.16
C ILE A 178 15.24 10.52 -6.16
N PRO A 179 15.65 10.49 -7.45
CA PRO A 179 15.08 9.58 -8.43
C PRO A 179 15.47 8.13 -8.17
N ALA A 180 14.59 7.20 -8.59
CA ALA A 180 14.83 5.77 -8.50
C ALA A 180 14.27 5.02 -9.72
N LEU A 181 14.92 3.93 -10.10
CA LEU A 181 14.34 2.92 -10.97
C LEU A 181 13.76 1.81 -10.10
N HIS A 182 12.60 1.27 -10.47
CA HIS A 182 11.95 0.18 -9.74
C HIS A 182 11.66 -0.96 -10.71
N LEU A 183 12.57 -1.94 -10.72
CA LEU A 183 12.54 -3.09 -11.63
C LEU A 183 11.75 -4.24 -11.00
N ILE A 184 10.77 -4.77 -11.71
CA ILE A 184 10.17 -6.05 -11.36
C ILE A 184 11.19 -7.15 -11.70
N ALA A 185 11.97 -7.58 -10.71
CA ALA A 185 13.05 -8.55 -10.86
C ALA A 185 12.54 -10.00 -10.86
N THR A 186 11.42 -10.25 -10.22
CA THR A 186 10.64 -11.49 -10.32
C THR A 186 9.21 -11.13 -10.69
N VAL A 187 8.76 -11.55 -11.88
CA VAL A 187 7.45 -11.21 -12.46
C VAL A 187 6.50 -12.39 -12.29
N ALA A 188 5.38 -12.20 -11.60
CA ALA A 188 4.32 -13.19 -11.53
C ALA A 188 3.66 -13.39 -12.89
N GLN A 189 3.25 -14.63 -13.19
CA GLN A 189 2.72 -15.01 -14.50
C GLN A 189 1.50 -15.91 -14.40
N GLY A 190 0.60 -15.78 -15.37
CA GLY A 190 -0.50 -16.73 -15.55
C GLY A 190 -0.03 -18.13 -16.00
N HIS A 191 1.16 -18.25 -16.59
CA HIS A 191 1.75 -19.52 -17.00
C HIS A 191 2.62 -20.12 -15.89
N PRO A 192 2.63 -21.47 -15.75
CA PRO A 192 3.37 -22.11 -14.68
C PRO A 192 4.89 -21.90 -14.74
N GLY A 193 5.46 -21.67 -15.94
CA GLY A 193 6.91 -21.65 -16.13
C GLY A 193 7.55 -23.04 -16.03
N ALA A 194 8.88 -23.11 -16.15
CA ALA A 194 9.62 -24.38 -16.15
C ALA A 194 9.54 -25.10 -14.79
N ASP A 195 9.53 -24.35 -13.71
CA ASP A 195 9.48 -24.88 -12.34
C ASP A 195 8.09 -24.86 -11.70
N ARG A 196 7.05 -24.54 -12.50
CA ARG A 196 5.65 -24.53 -12.11
C ARG A 196 5.30 -23.57 -10.95
N LYS A 197 6.11 -22.52 -10.77
CA LYS A 197 5.91 -21.52 -9.70
C LYS A 197 5.16 -20.28 -10.15
N HIS A 198 4.66 -20.27 -11.40
CA HIS A 198 3.90 -19.14 -11.95
C HIS A 198 4.61 -17.78 -11.81
N ARG A 199 5.93 -17.77 -12.03
CA ARG A 199 6.73 -16.55 -12.04
C ARG A 199 7.91 -16.67 -13.01
N LEU A 200 8.44 -15.52 -13.44
CA LEU A 200 9.62 -15.40 -14.28
C LEU A 200 10.66 -14.54 -13.56
N ARG A 201 11.82 -15.10 -13.30
CA ARG A 201 12.98 -14.38 -12.77
C ARG A 201 13.68 -13.64 -13.92
N MET A 202 13.94 -12.35 -13.77
CA MET A 202 14.79 -11.62 -14.71
C MET A 202 16.20 -12.18 -14.65
N SER A 203 16.89 -12.20 -15.80
CA SER A 203 18.29 -12.60 -15.84
C SER A 203 19.17 -11.57 -15.12
N ASP A 204 20.31 -12.01 -14.64
CA ASP A 204 21.28 -11.15 -13.96
C ASP A 204 21.76 -10.02 -14.87
N GLU A 205 21.87 -10.26 -16.19
CA GLU A 205 22.23 -9.23 -17.20
C GLU A 205 21.14 -8.17 -17.31
N THR A 206 19.87 -8.54 -17.16
CA THR A 206 18.76 -7.56 -17.18
C THR A 206 18.79 -6.70 -15.92
N ILE A 207 19.01 -7.30 -14.76
CA ILE A 207 19.12 -6.58 -13.48
C ILE A 207 20.36 -5.66 -13.53
N GLU A 208 21.50 -6.18 -13.99
CA GLU A 208 22.75 -5.42 -14.12
C GLU A 208 22.60 -4.21 -15.04
N ARG A 209 21.94 -4.35 -16.18
CA ARG A 209 21.66 -3.25 -17.11
C ARG A 209 20.90 -2.11 -16.44
N VAL A 210 19.85 -2.44 -15.67
CA VAL A 210 19.06 -1.41 -14.98
C VAL A 210 19.84 -0.81 -13.82
N ALA A 211 20.66 -1.62 -13.13
CA ALA A 211 21.56 -1.15 -12.08
C ALA A 211 22.60 -0.15 -12.63
N GLN A 212 23.15 -0.40 -13.81
CA GLN A 212 24.06 0.53 -14.49
C GLN A 212 23.37 1.83 -14.87
N TRP A 213 22.12 1.80 -15.34
CA TRP A 213 21.34 3.02 -15.60
C TRP A 213 21.17 3.88 -14.35
N ALA A 214 20.81 3.26 -13.22
CA ALA A 214 20.66 3.96 -11.95
C ALA A 214 22.00 4.51 -11.46
N GLN A 215 23.06 3.70 -11.45
CA GLN A 215 24.38 4.08 -11.00
C GLN A 215 24.98 5.24 -11.79
N ALA A 216 24.85 5.21 -13.13
CA ALA A 216 25.35 6.27 -14.00
C ALA A 216 24.73 7.65 -13.74
N ARG A 217 23.54 7.68 -13.14
CA ARG A 217 22.83 8.90 -12.76
C ARG A 217 22.94 9.23 -11.26
N GLY A 218 23.59 8.39 -10.46
CA GLY A 218 23.61 8.53 -9.00
C GLY A 218 22.23 8.32 -8.35
N TRP A 219 21.39 7.49 -8.97
CA TRP A 219 20.02 7.20 -8.55
C TRP A 219 19.91 5.88 -7.80
N LEU A 220 18.76 5.65 -7.19
CA LEU A 220 18.45 4.40 -6.50
C LEU A 220 17.87 3.37 -7.48
N LEU A 221 17.99 2.09 -7.10
CA LEU A 221 17.31 0.97 -7.74
C LEU A 221 16.53 0.17 -6.69
N PHE A 222 15.30 -0.14 -6.99
CA PHE A 222 14.49 -1.12 -6.25
C PHE A 222 14.36 -2.39 -7.10
N LEU A 223 14.57 -3.55 -6.47
CA LEU A 223 14.31 -4.86 -7.05
C LEU A 223 13.02 -5.41 -6.42
N ASP A 224 12.01 -5.58 -7.24
CA ASP A 224 10.69 -5.99 -6.80
C ASP A 224 10.46 -7.49 -7.03
N ILE A 225 9.84 -8.13 -6.06
CA ILE A 225 9.53 -9.57 -6.06
C ILE A 225 8.02 -9.77 -6.05
N GLN A 226 7.51 -10.29 -7.16
CA GLN A 226 6.17 -10.85 -7.30
C GLN A 226 6.30 -12.38 -7.23
N VAL A 227 6.12 -12.98 -6.06
CA VAL A 227 6.53 -14.38 -5.80
C VAL A 227 5.76 -15.44 -6.61
N GLY A 228 4.56 -15.14 -7.09
CA GLY A 228 3.69 -16.16 -7.73
C GLY A 228 3.35 -17.25 -6.73
N GLN A 229 3.58 -18.50 -7.11
CA GLN A 229 3.46 -19.68 -6.24
C GLN A 229 4.80 -20.06 -5.57
N SER A 230 5.80 -19.18 -5.62
CA SER A 230 7.04 -19.26 -4.85
C SER A 230 6.85 -18.56 -3.50
N THR A 231 7.95 -18.23 -2.82
CA THR A 231 7.96 -17.53 -1.53
C THR A 231 9.03 -16.45 -1.52
N VAL A 232 8.91 -15.47 -0.60
CA VAL A 232 9.97 -14.48 -0.36
C VAL A 232 11.29 -15.18 0.02
N ARG A 233 11.21 -16.28 0.77
CA ARG A 233 12.38 -17.08 1.19
C ARG A 233 13.12 -17.74 0.03
N GLU A 234 12.42 -18.11 -1.02
CA GLU A 234 13.02 -18.71 -2.21
C GLU A 234 13.55 -17.65 -3.20
N GLU A 235 12.91 -16.47 -3.27
CA GLU A 235 13.25 -15.48 -4.29
C GLU A 235 14.29 -14.47 -3.83
N LEU A 236 14.26 -14.04 -2.56
CA LEU A 236 15.16 -13.01 -2.04
C LEU A 236 16.67 -13.39 -2.10
N PRO A 237 17.12 -14.62 -1.76
CA PRO A 237 18.53 -14.94 -1.71
C PRO A 237 19.30 -14.68 -3.01
N ARG A 238 18.67 -14.90 -4.17
CA ARG A 238 19.33 -14.66 -5.46
C ARG A 238 19.59 -13.17 -5.75
N LEU A 239 18.89 -12.26 -5.08
CA LEU A 239 19.05 -10.82 -5.26
C LEU A 239 20.10 -10.22 -4.32
N LEU A 240 20.61 -10.96 -3.34
CA LEU A 240 21.57 -10.46 -2.36
C LEU A 240 22.85 -9.88 -2.99
N PRO A 241 23.44 -10.46 -4.06
CA PRO A 241 24.61 -9.86 -4.71
C PRO A 241 24.35 -8.45 -5.26
N PHE A 242 23.14 -8.17 -5.73
CA PHE A 242 22.73 -6.84 -6.17
C PHE A 242 22.40 -5.93 -5.00
N LEU A 243 21.69 -6.46 -3.98
CA LEU A 243 21.33 -5.74 -2.76
C LEU A 243 22.54 -5.36 -1.90
N ALA A 244 23.70 -5.99 -2.09
CA ALA A 244 24.97 -5.60 -1.48
C ALA A 244 25.51 -4.25 -2.00
N ARG A 245 24.90 -3.66 -3.04
CA ARG A 245 25.23 -2.33 -3.52
C ARG A 245 24.50 -1.28 -2.70
N PRO A 246 25.13 -0.18 -2.25
CA PRO A 246 24.52 0.79 -1.33
C PRO A 246 23.25 1.44 -1.90
N TYR A 247 23.14 1.60 -3.22
CA TYR A 247 22.01 2.24 -3.90
C TYR A 247 20.90 1.27 -4.33
N VAL A 248 21.04 -0.04 -4.06
CA VAL A 248 20.05 -1.06 -4.43
C VAL A 248 19.23 -1.47 -3.22
N HIS A 249 17.92 -1.43 -3.35
CA HIS A 249 16.91 -1.66 -2.33
C HIS A 249 15.93 -2.76 -2.75
N LEU A 250 15.05 -3.17 -1.87
CA LEU A 250 14.10 -4.26 -2.09
C LEU A 250 12.66 -3.76 -2.12
N ALA A 251 11.83 -4.41 -2.94
CA ALA A 251 10.38 -4.30 -2.88
C ALA A 251 9.72 -5.67 -2.89
N LEU A 252 8.56 -5.77 -2.28
CA LEU A 252 7.71 -6.96 -2.24
C LEU A 252 6.29 -6.58 -2.68
N ASP A 253 5.72 -7.37 -3.61
CA ASP A 253 4.38 -7.18 -4.11
C ASP A 253 3.44 -8.32 -3.67
N PRO A 254 2.71 -8.12 -2.56
CA PRO A 254 1.79 -9.12 -2.04
C PRO A 254 0.63 -9.44 -2.98
N GLU A 255 0.28 -8.55 -3.94
CA GLU A 255 -0.82 -8.78 -4.88
C GLU A 255 -0.71 -10.12 -5.60
N PHE A 256 0.51 -10.52 -5.90
CA PHE A 256 0.81 -11.73 -6.68
C PHE A 256 1.32 -12.90 -5.83
N ALA A 257 1.24 -12.83 -4.51
CA ALA A 257 1.62 -13.95 -3.64
C ALA A 257 0.47 -14.96 -3.52
N MET A 258 0.67 -16.16 -4.05
CA MET A 258 -0.35 -17.20 -4.19
C MET A 258 0.01 -18.47 -3.40
N PRO A 259 0.07 -18.39 -2.05
CA PRO A 259 0.51 -19.54 -1.21
C PRO A 259 -0.44 -20.74 -1.29
N GLY A 260 -1.70 -20.53 -1.66
CA GLY A 260 -2.70 -21.58 -1.84
C GLY A 260 -2.64 -22.28 -3.20
N GLY A 261 -1.68 -21.92 -4.08
CA GLY A 261 -1.53 -22.54 -5.40
C GLY A 261 -2.42 -21.94 -6.48
N GLU A 262 -3.06 -20.79 -6.23
CA GLU A 262 -3.86 -20.09 -7.24
C GLU A 262 -2.97 -19.51 -8.34
N ILE A 263 -3.56 -19.26 -9.49
CA ILE A 263 -2.85 -18.60 -10.60
C ILE A 263 -2.76 -17.10 -10.31
N PRO A 264 -1.55 -16.49 -10.32
CA PRO A 264 -1.40 -15.05 -10.16
C PRO A 264 -2.29 -14.29 -11.14
N GLY A 265 -2.94 -13.27 -10.62
CA GLY A 265 -3.84 -12.47 -11.42
C GLY A 265 -5.29 -12.95 -11.43
N THR A 266 -5.62 -14.11 -10.90
CA THR A 266 -7.02 -14.56 -10.75
C THR A 266 -7.66 -14.06 -9.47
N ARG A 267 -6.87 -13.70 -8.48
CA ARG A 267 -7.26 -13.06 -7.21
C ARG A 267 -6.13 -12.19 -6.70
N ILE A 268 -6.45 -11.33 -5.74
CA ILE A 268 -5.46 -10.55 -5.01
C ILE A 268 -4.79 -11.47 -3.98
N GLY A 269 -3.47 -11.49 -4.01
CA GLY A 269 -2.63 -12.30 -3.13
C GLY A 269 -2.44 -11.71 -1.73
N THR A 270 -1.61 -12.37 -0.94
CA THR A 270 -1.36 -12.01 0.46
C THR A 270 0.05 -12.42 0.88
N LEU A 271 0.78 -11.50 1.52
CA LEU A 271 1.92 -11.82 2.38
C LEU A 271 1.54 -11.51 3.83
N ASP A 272 2.20 -12.16 4.78
CA ASP A 272 2.03 -11.85 6.20
C ASP A 272 3.24 -11.09 6.78
N ALA A 273 3.11 -10.63 8.01
CA ALA A 273 4.20 -9.93 8.70
C ALA A 273 5.46 -10.79 8.85
N ALA A 274 5.35 -12.13 8.90
CA ALA A 274 6.51 -13.01 9.03
C ALA A 274 7.36 -13.02 7.74
N ASP A 275 6.72 -12.91 6.56
CA ASP A 275 7.42 -12.75 5.28
C ASP A 275 8.19 -11.42 5.22
N ILE A 276 7.52 -10.33 5.64
CA ILE A 276 8.14 -9.00 5.68
C ILE A 276 9.30 -8.98 6.69
N ASN A 277 9.12 -9.56 7.86
CA ASN A 277 10.14 -9.65 8.90
C ASN A 277 11.32 -10.52 8.47
N TYR A 278 11.07 -11.58 7.70
CA TYR A 278 12.15 -12.36 7.09
C TYR A 278 12.98 -11.51 6.13
N ALA A 279 12.34 -10.75 5.26
CA ALA A 279 13.04 -9.84 4.34
C ALA A 279 13.83 -8.78 5.10
N GLN A 280 13.24 -8.17 6.14
CA GLN A 280 13.92 -7.20 6.99
C GLN A 280 15.16 -7.78 7.66
N ARG A 281 15.03 -8.93 8.34
CA ARG A 281 16.19 -9.58 9.01
C ARG A 281 17.29 -9.95 8.02
N THR A 282 16.93 -10.39 6.81
CA THR A 282 17.88 -10.69 5.74
C THR A 282 18.63 -9.44 5.29
N LEU A 283 17.93 -8.34 5.06
CA LEU A 283 18.52 -7.05 4.71
C LEU A 283 19.36 -6.46 5.85
N ALA A 284 18.86 -6.53 7.09
CA ALA A 284 19.57 -6.05 8.27
C ALA A 284 20.90 -6.80 8.47
N LYS A 285 20.89 -8.13 8.25
CA LYS A 285 22.13 -8.93 8.25
C LYS A 285 23.09 -8.47 7.15
N LEU A 286 22.59 -8.29 5.93
CA LEU A 286 23.39 -7.81 4.80
C LEU A 286 24.01 -6.43 5.10
N VAL A 287 23.25 -5.51 5.67
CA VAL A 287 23.73 -4.17 6.10
C VAL A 287 24.88 -4.32 7.08
N THR A 288 24.73 -5.17 8.08
CA THR A 288 25.76 -5.40 9.12
C THR A 288 27.01 -6.06 8.54
N ASP A 289 26.85 -7.15 7.79
CA ASP A 289 27.97 -7.95 7.27
C ASP A 289 28.82 -7.19 6.25
N SER A 290 28.17 -6.29 5.49
CA SER A 290 28.84 -5.56 4.40
C SER A 290 29.09 -4.08 4.71
N GLY A 291 28.80 -3.61 5.92
CA GLY A 291 29.01 -2.20 6.32
C GLY A 291 28.21 -1.21 5.47
N LEU A 292 27.00 -1.57 5.06
CA LEU A 292 26.16 -0.77 4.16
C LEU A 292 25.34 0.28 4.91
N PRO A 293 24.92 1.35 4.23
CA PRO A 293 23.85 2.20 4.75
C PRO A 293 22.55 1.42 4.87
N PRO A 294 21.59 1.90 5.68
CA PRO A 294 20.27 1.27 5.81
C PRO A 294 19.59 1.05 4.47
N LYS A 295 18.90 -0.08 4.35
CA LYS A 295 18.10 -0.42 3.17
C LYS A 295 16.68 0.10 3.29
N VAL A 296 16.06 0.40 2.15
CA VAL A 296 14.62 0.63 2.07
C VAL A 296 13.95 -0.66 1.61
N LEU A 297 12.87 -1.05 2.29
CA LEU A 297 12.00 -2.16 1.91
C LEU A 297 10.61 -1.59 1.60
N VAL A 298 10.23 -1.59 0.32
CA VAL A 298 8.89 -1.19 -0.12
C VAL A 298 7.96 -2.41 -0.09
N VAL A 299 6.74 -2.24 0.44
CA VAL A 299 5.69 -3.26 0.44
C VAL A 299 4.44 -2.65 -0.19
N HIS A 300 4.03 -3.18 -1.33
CA HIS A 300 2.83 -2.74 -2.05
C HIS A 300 1.55 -3.12 -1.31
N ARG A 301 0.56 -2.21 -1.29
CA ARG A 301 -0.67 -2.45 -0.57
C ARG A 301 -1.82 -1.55 -1.02
N PHE A 302 -2.89 -2.12 -1.59
CA PHE A 302 -4.13 -1.39 -1.85
C PHE A 302 -5.37 -2.01 -1.17
N THR A 303 -5.22 -3.15 -0.51
CA THR A 303 -6.23 -3.72 0.38
C THR A 303 -5.61 -4.17 1.70
N THR A 304 -6.41 -4.21 2.77
CA THR A 304 -5.93 -4.69 4.08
C THR A 304 -5.53 -6.16 4.05
N LYS A 305 -6.14 -6.95 3.15
CA LYS A 305 -5.87 -8.39 3.01
C LYS A 305 -4.55 -8.71 2.31
N MET A 306 -3.97 -7.78 1.56
CA MET A 306 -2.68 -7.99 0.91
C MET A 306 -1.54 -8.16 1.92
N LEU A 307 -1.68 -7.57 3.10
CA LEU A 307 -0.68 -7.63 4.16
C LEU A 307 -1.39 -7.92 5.48
N THR A 308 -1.25 -9.15 5.99
CA THR A 308 -1.81 -9.53 7.28
C THR A 308 -0.82 -9.34 8.42
N GLY A 309 -1.33 -9.01 9.61
CA GLY A 309 -0.50 -8.80 10.79
C GLY A 309 0.41 -7.55 10.70
N ALA A 310 0.02 -6.50 9.97
CA ALA A 310 0.86 -5.31 9.75
C ALA A 310 1.43 -4.70 11.06
N HIS A 311 0.72 -4.81 12.18
CA HIS A 311 1.17 -4.36 13.50
C HIS A 311 2.32 -5.21 14.09
N GLN A 312 2.59 -6.38 13.53
CA GLN A 312 3.68 -7.30 13.93
C GLN A 312 4.95 -7.10 13.10
N ILE A 313 4.93 -6.16 12.14
CA ILE A 313 6.11 -5.83 11.36
C ILE A 313 7.15 -5.19 12.29
N GLU A 314 8.33 -5.80 12.30
CA GLU A 314 9.48 -5.34 13.08
C GLU A 314 9.96 -3.97 12.61
N ARG A 315 10.62 -3.23 13.48
CA ARG A 315 11.23 -1.93 13.16
C ARG A 315 12.70 -1.99 13.50
N ASP A 316 13.51 -2.19 12.48
CA ASP A 316 14.98 -2.24 12.59
C ASP A 316 15.57 -0.96 11.96
N ALA A 317 16.48 -0.29 12.68
CA ALA A 317 17.11 0.94 12.19
C ALA A 317 17.92 0.73 10.90
N ARG A 318 18.32 -0.51 10.61
CA ARG A 318 19.03 -0.90 9.38
C ARG A 318 18.12 -1.08 8.17
N VAL A 319 16.78 -1.13 8.37
CA VAL A 319 15.81 -1.35 7.29
C VAL A 319 14.62 -0.41 7.47
N GLN A 320 14.41 0.45 6.50
CA GLN A 320 13.35 1.45 6.48
C GLN A 320 12.17 0.90 5.67
N VAL A 321 11.10 0.46 6.37
CA VAL A 321 9.92 -0.14 5.73
C VAL A 321 8.98 0.95 5.23
N VAL A 322 8.60 0.86 3.96
CA VAL A 322 7.65 1.75 3.30
C VAL A 322 6.41 0.94 2.90
N ILE A 323 5.24 1.31 3.39
CA ILE A 323 3.97 0.79 2.86
C ILE A 323 3.55 1.69 1.70
N ASP A 324 3.61 1.15 0.48
CA ASP A 324 3.27 1.86 -0.75
C ASP A 324 1.81 1.62 -1.12
N MET A 325 0.96 2.66 -0.96
CA MET A 325 -0.44 2.60 -1.37
C MET A 325 -0.52 2.64 -2.89
N ASP A 326 -0.73 1.47 -3.50
CA ASP A 326 -0.72 1.29 -4.95
C ASP A 326 -2.11 1.03 -5.58
N GLY A 327 -3.18 1.40 -4.89
CA GLY A 327 -4.52 1.44 -5.46
C GLY A 327 -4.68 2.52 -6.53
N PHE A 328 -5.47 2.22 -7.56
CA PHE A 328 -5.77 3.16 -8.63
C PHE A 328 -7.18 3.74 -8.52
N GLY A 329 -7.46 4.82 -9.23
CA GLY A 329 -8.77 5.45 -9.33
C GLY A 329 -8.74 6.96 -9.24
N THR A 330 -9.92 7.55 -9.00
CA THR A 330 -10.03 9.00 -8.79
C THR A 330 -9.25 9.45 -7.54
N PRO A 331 -8.85 10.72 -7.43
CA PRO A 331 -8.19 11.24 -6.23
C PRO A 331 -8.98 10.96 -4.93
N GLN A 332 -10.30 10.98 -5.00
CA GLN A 332 -11.15 10.66 -3.85
C GLN A 332 -11.03 9.19 -3.45
N LEU A 333 -11.08 8.26 -4.41
CA LEU A 333 -10.94 6.83 -4.15
C LEU A 333 -9.53 6.51 -3.60
N LYS A 334 -8.49 7.11 -4.18
CA LYS A 334 -7.10 6.93 -3.71
C LYS A 334 -6.91 7.44 -2.27
N ARG A 335 -7.51 8.58 -1.91
CA ARG A 335 -7.51 9.07 -0.51
C ARG A 335 -8.26 8.13 0.44
N ALA A 336 -9.38 7.55 -0.01
CA ALA A 336 -10.12 6.56 0.78
C ALA A 336 -9.29 5.28 0.99
N THR A 337 -8.62 4.79 -0.05
CA THR A 337 -7.70 3.65 0.04
C THR A 337 -6.52 3.95 0.98
N TRP A 338 -5.91 5.14 0.85
CA TRP A 338 -4.87 5.62 1.76
C TRP A 338 -5.30 5.56 3.23
N HIS A 339 -6.49 6.10 3.51
CA HIS A 339 -7.04 6.08 4.86
C HIS A 339 -7.15 4.65 5.43
N VAL A 340 -7.63 3.70 4.61
CA VAL A 340 -7.85 2.31 5.06
C VAL A 340 -6.55 1.53 5.19
N THR A 341 -5.63 1.66 4.23
CA THR A 341 -4.45 0.78 4.13
C THR A 341 -3.20 1.36 4.78
N VAL A 342 -3.16 2.68 4.99
CA VAL A 342 -2.00 3.38 5.56
C VAL A 342 -2.33 4.01 6.90
N GLU A 343 -3.32 4.91 6.97
CA GLU A 343 -3.58 5.66 8.20
C GLU A 343 -4.13 4.78 9.33
N ARG A 344 -4.95 3.77 9.02
CA ARG A 344 -5.54 2.87 10.03
C ARG A 344 -4.61 1.77 10.51
N GLU A 345 -3.64 1.40 9.67
CA GLU A 345 -2.67 0.35 9.99
C GLU A 345 -1.24 0.87 9.76
N PRO A 346 -0.80 1.84 10.58
CA PRO A 346 0.49 2.49 10.40
C PRO A 346 1.65 1.53 10.71
N VAL A 347 2.68 1.55 9.86
CA VAL A 347 3.90 0.75 10.04
C VAL A 347 5.09 1.65 10.35
N GLN A 348 5.76 2.20 9.35
CA GLN A 348 6.93 3.05 9.55
C GLN A 348 6.93 4.26 8.61
N TYR A 349 7.26 4.07 7.33
CA TYR A 349 7.19 5.10 6.29
C TYR A 349 6.11 4.78 5.28
N THR A 350 5.77 5.73 4.44
CA THR A 350 4.65 5.61 3.51
C THR A 350 5.05 5.94 2.09
N GLY A 351 4.41 5.25 1.14
CA GLY A 351 4.53 5.47 -0.29
C GLY A 351 3.19 5.63 -0.96
N PHE A 352 3.20 6.21 -2.16
CA PHE A 352 2.00 6.47 -2.95
C PHE A 352 2.27 6.25 -4.43
N LYS A 353 1.53 5.33 -5.03
CA LYS A 353 1.64 5.00 -6.45
C LYS A 353 0.71 5.86 -7.30
N LEU A 354 1.20 6.29 -8.46
CA LEU A 354 0.49 7.07 -9.46
C LEU A 354 0.53 6.33 -10.80
N PHE A 355 -0.65 6.11 -11.39
CA PHE A 355 -0.78 5.42 -12.67
C PHE A 355 -0.93 6.42 -13.80
N LEU A 356 0.04 6.47 -14.71
CA LEU A 356 0.03 7.37 -15.86
C LEU A 356 -1.04 7.03 -16.90
N ASN A 357 -1.56 5.80 -16.87
CA ASN A 357 -2.67 5.41 -17.71
C ASN A 357 -3.96 6.06 -17.22
N PRO A 358 -4.64 6.93 -18.01
CA PRO A 358 -5.85 7.63 -17.58
C PRO A 358 -7.06 6.71 -17.36
N ARG A 359 -6.97 5.42 -17.73
CA ARG A 359 -7.99 4.44 -17.37
C ARG A 359 -7.87 4.00 -15.90
N ASN A 360 -6.71 4.20 -15.30
CA ASN A 360 -6.46 3.86 -13.92
C ASN A 360 -6.66 5.08 -13.02
N ASP A 361 -5.82 6.12 -13.17
CA ASP A 361 -5.92 7.35 -12.38
C ASP A 361 -6.48 8.49 -13.24
N HIS A 362 -7.67 8.99 -12.90
CA HIS A 362 -8.29 10.11 -13.61
C HIS A 362 -9.12 11.00 -12.68
N PRO A 363 -8.79 12.30 -12.54
CA PRO A 363 -7.51 12.88 -12.96
C PRO A 363 -6.33 12.35 -12.14
N LEU A 364 -5.13 12.38 -12.74
CA LEU A 364 -3.90 12.07 -12.02
C LEU A 364 -3.68 13.11 -10.91
N MET A 365 -3.39 12.67 -9.69
CA MET A 365 -3.06 13.59 -8.60
C MET A 365 -1.73 14.29 -8.85
N THR A 366 -1.68 15.58 -8.55
CA THR A 366 -0.45 16.39 -8.67
C THR A 366 0.48 16.15 -7.48
N PRO A 367 1.78 16.45 -7.60
CA PRO A 367 2.71 16.39 -6.47
C PRO A 367 2.21 17.15 -5.23
N GLU A 368 1.67 18.37 -5.41
CA GLU A 368 1.15 19.22 -4.34
C GLU A 368 -0.04 18.56 -3.62
N GLN A 369 -0.89 17.86 -4.34
CA GLN A 369 -2.01 17.12 -3.75
C GLN A 369 -1.57 15.90 -2.96
N VAL A 370 -0.50 15.25 -3.38
CA VAL A 370 0.02 14.04 -2.72
C VAL A 370 0.84 14.39 -1.49
N VAL A 371 1.65 15.46 -1.50
CA VAL A 371 2.40 15.90 -0.31
C VAL A 371 1.49 16.34 0.84
N GLN A 372 0.24 16.70 0.56
CA GLN A 372 -0.76 17.07 1.56
C GLN A 372 -1.41 15.87 2.26
N LEU A 373 -1.12 14.64 1.82
CA LEU A 373 -1.59 13.45 2.54
C LEU A 373 -0.96 13.40 3.94
N TRP A 374 -1.66 12.79 4.87
CA TRP A 374 -1.11 12.56 6.20
C TRP A 374 -0.98 11.05 6.48
N PRO A 375 0.22 10.59 6.90
CA PRO A 375 1.49 11.32 6.81
C PRO A 375 1.88 11.59 5.36
N SER A 376 2.69 12.61 5.11
CA SER A 376 3.18 12.88 3.74
C SER A 376 4.04 11.71 3.25
N PRO A 377 3.79 11.14 2.07
CA PRO A 377 4.54 9.98 1.60
C PRO A 377 5.99 10.34 1.23
N HIS A 378 6.90 9.44 1.60
CA HIS A 378 8.33 9.55 1.31
C HIS A 378 8.75 8.79 0.05
N TYR A 379 7.92 7.91 -0.44
CA TYR A 379 8.14 7.13 -1.65
C TYR A 379 7.00 7.34 -2.63
N ILE A 380 7.31 7.70 -3.86
CA ILE A 380 6.32 7.93 -4.92
C ILE A 380 6.66 7.06 -6.11
N GLN A 381 5.73 6.24 -6.54
CA GLN A 381 5.92 5.34 -7.66
C GLN A 381 5.03 5.73 -8.84
N TYR A 382 5.60 5.78 -10.03
CA TYR A 382 4.89 5.97 -11.29
C TYR A 382 4.90 4.69 -12.12
N GLN A 383 3.68 4.26 -12.55
CA GLN A 383 3.49 3.12 -13.45
C GLN A 383 2.77 3.48 -14.73
#